data_bf205e4888f34d303fda12c012d01bb6
#
_entry.id   bf205e4888f34d303fda12c012d01bb6
#
_cell.length_a   1.000
_cell.length_b   1.000
_cell.length_c   1.000
_cell.angle_alpha   90.00
_cell.angle_beta   90.00
_cell.angle_gamma   90.00
#
_symmetry.space_group_name_H-M   'P 1'
#
loop_
_entity.id
_entity.type
_entity.pdbx_description
1 polymer ?
#
loop_
_entity_poly.entity_id
_entity_poly.type
_entity_poly.pdbx_seq_one_letter_code
_entity_poly.pdbx_strand_id
1 'polypeptide(L)'
;MGIYLNPDNDKFFEALDFLRDFLKDKGYIHLVYMTGILPIKKYGTHSALNMFDEFSMLDAGKLAPFVGFTEEEVKGLCQKYDMDFGEMKNWYDGYYFEEVGSIYSPRSVIRSIQMKKFNNYWNQTETFEALRLYIDMNFEGLKEDVLSMMAGERITINTGNFANDMISFAGKDDVLTLLVHLGYLGYDFESKSVFIPNYEIRNEYVNAVSVSEWGEVSKALASCDNKKRTE
;
A
#
# COMPACT_ATOMS: atom_id res chain seq x y z
N MET A 1 4.01 1.97 19.40
CA MET A 1 3.16 1.00 20.12
C MET A 1 1.79 1.07 19.48
N GLY A 2 1.54 0.18 18.48
CA GLY A 2 0.24 0.10 17.82
C GLY A 2 -0.77 -0.56 18.73
N ILE A 3 -1.88 0.09 18.98
CA ILE A 3 -3.01 -0.55 19.65
C ILE A 3 -3.78 -1.30 18.56
N TYR A 4 -3.56 -2.60 18.43
CA TYR A 4 -4.43 -3.46 17.63
C TYR A 4 -5.75 -3.62 18.40
N LEU A 5 -6.74 -2.83 18.03
CA LEU A 5 -8.08 -2.94 18.57
C LEU A 5 -8.80 -4.08 17.83
N ASN A 6 -8.99 -5.20 18.50
CA ASN A 6 -9.83 -6.28 17.99
C ASN A 6 -11.27 -5.76 17.89
N PRO A 7 -11.95 -5.89 16.72
CA PRO A 7 -13.32 -5.41 16.52
C PRO A 7 -14.36 -6.00 17.46
N ASP A 8 -14.11 -7.19 18.00
CA ASP A 8 -14.98 -7.87 18.99
C ASP A 8 -14.74 -7.42 20.43
N ASN A 9 -13.92 -6.38 20.64
CA ASN A 9 -13.56 -5.93 21.96
C ASN A 9 -14.36 -4.66 22.31
N ASP A 10 -15.14 -4.69 23.40
CA ASP A 10 -15.89 -3.56 23.95
C ASP A 10 -15.04 -2.27 24.02
N LYS A 11 -13.75 -2.40 24.27
CA LYS A 11 -12.78 -1.30 24.27
C LYS A 11 -12.61 -0.58 22.94
N PHE A 12 -12.86 -1.25 21.81
CA PHE A 12 -12.83 -0.58 20.51
C PHE A 12 -14.00 0.39 20.37
N PHE A 13 -15.21 -0.05 20.72
CA PHE A 13 -16.40 0.80 20.68
C PHE A 13 -16.32 1.94 21.70
N GLU A 14 -15.82 1.64 22.90
CA GLU A 14 -15.55 2.69 23.93
C GLU A 14 -14.57 3.75 23.40
N ALA A 15 -13.52 3.36 22.69
CA ALA A 15 -12.56 4.29 22.08
C ALA A 15 -13.20 5.15 20.98
N LEU A 16 -14.05 4.57 20.12
CA LEU A 16 -14.77 5.31 19.08
C LEU A 16 -15.79 6.28 19.69
N ASP A 17 -16.51 5.87 20.70
CA ASP A 17 -17.46 6.72 21.42
C ASP A 17 -16.74 7.85 22.15
N PHE A 18 -15.62 7.57 22.77
CA PHE A 18 -14.76 8.61 23.37
C PHE A 18 -14.30 9.63 22.34
N LEU A 19 -13.79 9.17 21.18
CA LEU A 19 -13.36 10.08 20.12
C LEU A 19 -14.53 10.92 19.59
N ARG A 20 -15.68 10.33 19.39
CA ARG A 20 -16.90 11.05 18.99
C ARG A 20 -17.26 12.13 20.02
N ASP A 21 -17.34 11.76 21.28
CA ASP A 21 -17.76 12.66 22.36
C ASP A 21 -16.72 13.76 22.63
N PHE A 22 -15.45 13.48 22.37
CA PHE A 22 -14.35 14.43 22.51
C PHE A 22 -14.28 15.42 21.33
N LEU A 23 -14.58 14.97 20.10
CA LEU A 23 -14.32 15.74 18.88
C LEU A 23 -15.58 16.38 18.29
N LYS A 24 -16.72 15.67 18.30
CA LYS A 24 -17.92 16.08 17.57
C LYS A 24 -18.60 17.28 18.23
N ASP A 25 -18.91 18.28 17.42
CA ASP A 25 -19.69 19.47 17.80
C ASP A 25 -19.09 20.27 18.99
N LYS A 26 -17.77 20.25 19.12
CA LYS A 26 -17.07 20.99 20.19
C LYS A 26 -16.60 22.36 19.69
N GLY A 27 -17.12 23.43 20.28
CA GLY A 27 -16.78 24.80 19.90
C GLY A 27 -15.32 25.21 20.14
N TYR A 28 -14.52 24.40 20.83
CA TYR A 28 -13.10 24.63 21.06
C TYR A 28 -12.20 23.88 20.06
N ILE A 29 -12.76 23.08 19.15
CA ILE A 29 -12.04 22.34 18.12
C ILE A 29 -12.30 22.99 16.78
N HIS A 30 -11.24 23.48 16.12
CA HIS A 30 -11.31 24.08 14.78
C HIS A 30 -10.93 23.11 13.67
N LEU A 31 -10.02 22.17 13.95
CA LEU A 31 -9.52 21.17 12.99
C LEU A 31 -9.06 19.93 13.73
N VAL A 32 -9.35 18.77 13.16
CA VAL A 32 -8.78 17.49 13.60
C VAL A 32 -8.17 16.82 12.37
N TYR A 33 -6.92 16.40 12.49
CA TYR A 33 -6.24 15.59 11.50
C TYR A 33 -5.84 14.25 12.13
N MET A 34 -6.32 13.16 11.56
CA MET A 34 -6.11 11.82 12.07
C MET A 34 -5.51 10.95 10.98
N THR A 35 -4.49 10.15 11.33
CA THR A 35 -3.86 9.20 10.42
C THR A 35 -3.93 7.79 10.97
N GLY A 36 -4.01 6.83 10.07
CA GLY A 36 -3.99 5.40 10.39
C GLY A 36 -3.48 4.60 9.19
N ILE A 37 -3.21 3.32 9.40
CA ILE A 37 -2.79 2.41 8.32
C ILE A 37 -3.99 2.07 7.44
N LEU A 38 -5.16 1.88 8.06
CA LEU A 38 -6.42 1.62 7.37
C LEU A 38 -7.48 2.62 7.83
N PRO A 39 -8.48 2.87 6.99
CA PRO A 39 -9.67 3.59 7.37
C PRO A 39 -10.33 2.95 8.59
N ILE A 40 -10.95 3.76 9.45
CA ILE A 40 -11.69 3.24 10.60
C ILE A 40 -12.98 2.59 10.09
N LYS A 41 -13.15 1.30 10.37
CA LYS A 41 -14.32 0.53 9.94
C LYS A 41 -15.61 1.15 10.47
N LYS A 42 -16.57 1.32 9.58
CA LYS A 42 -17.93 1.77 9.92
C LYS A 42 -18.77 0.55 10.31
N TYR A 43 -18.95 0.31 11.60
CA TYR A 43 -19.80 -0.78 12.10
C TYR A 43 -21.27 -0.36 12.18
N GLY A 44 -22.14 -1.03 11.42
CA GLY A 44 -23.61 -0.93 11.51
C GLY A 44 -24.15 0.49 11.38
N THR A 45 -25.20 0.80 12.16
CA THR A 45 -25.84 2.12 12.23
C THR A 45 -25.02 3.15 13.01
N HIS A 46 -23.96 2.73 13.70
CA HIS A 46 -23.11 3.59 14.51
C HIS A 46 -21.86 4.02 13.73
N SER A 47 -22.04 4.98 12.82
CA SER A 47 -20.93 5.74 12.26
C SER A 47 -20.45 6.73 13.33
N ALA A 48 -19.70 6.24 14.33
CA ALA A 48 -19.25 7.07 15.45
C ALA A 48 -18.40 8.27 14.98
N LEU A 49 -17.68 8.13 13.87
CA LEU A 49 -16.75 9.12 13.32
C LEU A 49 -17.16 9.63 11.93
N ASN A 50 -18.46 9.83 11.68
CA ASN A 50 -18.99 10.35 10.40
C ASN A 50 -18.71 11.84 10.13
N MET A 51 -17.96 12.50 11.00
CA MET A 51 -17.60 13.91 10.89
C MET A 51 -16.26 14.14 10.18
N PHE A 52 -15.60 13.10 9.72
CA PHE A 52 -14.34 13.20 8.98
C PHE A 52 -14.55 13.02 7.47
N ASP A 53 -13.84 13.84 6.70
CA ASP A 53 -13.52 13.48 5.32
C ASP A 53 -12.43 12.41 5.36
N GLU A 54 -12.64 11.32 4.65
CA GLU A 54 -11.73 10.18 4.63
C GLU A 54 -10.94 10.19 3.32
N PHE A 55 -9.61 10.06 3.43
CA PHE A 55 -8.69 9.96 2.31
C PHE A 55 -7.92 8.65 2.41
N SER A 56 -7.74 7.95 1.31
CA SER A 56 -7.10 6.64 1.29
C SER A 56 -6.23 6.44 0.04
N MET A 57 -5.59 5.28 -0.09
CA MET A 57 -4.87 4.92 -1.32
C MET A 57 -5.79 4.74 -2.54
N LEU A 58 -7.09 4.56 -2.33
CA LEU A 58 -8.10 4.49 -3.40
C LEU A 58 -8.76 5.84 -3.68
N ASP A 59 -8.63 6.81 -2.80
CA ASP A 59 -9.16 8.17 -2.96
C ASP A 59 -8.35 9.12 -2.07
N ALA A 60 -7.26 9.65 -2.62
CA ALA A 60 -6.42 10.61 -1.92
C ALA A 60 -6.92 12.06 -2.08
N GLY A 61 -7.75 12.34 -3.09
CA GLY A 61 -8.36 13.62 -3.37
C GLY A 61 -7.34 14.77 -3.25
N LYS A 62 -7.77 15.88 -2.63
CA LYS A 62 -6.93 17.06 -2.42
C LYS A 62 -5.64 16.83 -1.60
N LEU A 63 -5.50 15.70 -0.91
CA LEU A 63 -4.30 15.35 -0.16
C LEU A 63 -3.26 14.59 -0.98
N ALA A 64 -3.58 14.16 -2.20
CA ALA A 64 -2.68 13.42 -3.08
C ALA A 64 -1.27 14.03 -3.19
N PRO A 65 -1.07 15.37 -3.36
CA PRO A 65 0.27 15.95 -3.46
C PRO A 65 1.10 15.87 -2.18
N PHE A 66 0.48 15.53 -1.04
CA PHE A 66 1.13 15.59 0.28
C PHE A 66 1.42 14.21 0.88
N VAL A 67 1.01 13.13 0.21
CA VAL A 67 1.20 11.75 0.72
C VAL A 67 2.53 11.13 0.28
N GLY A 68 3.28 11.79 -0.61
CA GLY A 68 4.59 11.35 -1.09
C GLY A 68 5.30 12.44 -1.86
N PHE A 69 6.38 12.11 -2.55
CA PHE A 69 7.01 13.04 -3.50
C PHE A 69 6.37 12.92 -4.87
N THR A 70 6.08 14.06 -5.47
CA THR A 70 5.63 14.15 -6.86
C THR A 70 6.79 13.85 -7.83
N GLU A 71 6.48 13.49 -9.06
CA GLU A 71 7.49 13.25 -10.10
C GLU A 71 8.41 14.47 -10.30
N GLU A 72 7.86 15.69 -10.23
CA GLU A 72 8.60 16.94 -10.41
C GLU A 72 9.60 17.17 -9.28
N GLU A 73 9.18 16.95 -8.03
CA GLU A 73 10.05 17.03 -6.86
C GLU A 73 11.19 16.00 -6.94
N VAL A 74 10.89 14.77 -7.34
CA VAL A 74 11.88 13.70 -7.50
C VAL A 74 12.88 14.03 -8.60
N LYS A 75 12.44 14.58 -9.74
CA LYS A 75 13.35 15.09 -10.79
C LYS A 75 14.28 16.14 -10.26
N GLY A 76 13.76 17.12 -9.52
CA GLY A 76 14.56 18.17 -8.87
C GLY A 76 15.58 17.62 -7.88
N LEU A 77 15.17 16.62 -7.07
CA LEU A 77 16.07 15.93 -6.14
C LEU A 77 17.16 15.14 -6.87
N CYS A 78 16.83 14.42 -7.94
CA CYS A 78 17.81 13.69 -8.74
C CYS A 78 18.86 14.62 -9.35
N GLN A 79 18.43 15.75 -9.93
CA GLN A 79 19.35 16.77 -10.45
C GLN A 79 20.26 17.34 -9.36
N LYS A 80 19.69 17.72 -8.22
CA LYS A 80 20.43 18.33 -7.10
C LYS A 80 21.47 17.40 -6.49
N TYR A 81 21.15 16.10 -6.43
CA TYR A 81 21.99 15.13 -5.75
C TYR A 81 22.69 14.16 -6.70
N ASP A 82 22.73 14.43 -7.99
CA ASP A 82 23.39 13.58 -8.99
C ASP A 82 22.99 12.11 -8.89
N MET A 83 21.69 11.87 -9.09
CA MET A 83 21.07 10.53 -9.13
C MET A 83 20.39 10.32 -10.47
N ASP A 84 20.42 9.11 -10.98
CA ASP A 84 19.69 8.74 -12.20
C ASP A 84 18.18 8.75 -11.96
N PHE A 85 17.44 9.56 -12.73
CA PHE A 85 15.99 9.67 -12.58
C PHE A 85 15.25 8.45 -13.12
N GLY A 86 15.77 7.81 -14.18
CA GLY A 86 15.18 6.59 -14.74
C GLY A 86 15.21 5.44 -13.74
N GLU A 87 16.38 5.22 -13.11
CA GLU A 87 16.51 4.25 -12.02
C GLU A 87 15.62 4.61 -10.81
N MET A 88 15.57 5.90 -10.43
CA MET A 88 14.71 6.35 -9.35
C MET A 88 13.24 6.01 -9.62
N LYS A 89 12.79 6.18 -10.86
CA LYS A 89 11.45 5.85 -11.31
C LYS A 89 11.20 4.34 -11.24
N ASN A 90 12.10 3.53 -11.78
CA ASN A 90 11.98 2.07 -11.78
C ASN A 90 11.90 1.48 -10.36
N TRP A 91 12.63 2.08 -9.42
CA TRP A 91 12.73 1.57 -8.07
C TRP A 91 11.61 2.02 -7.14
N TYR A 92 11.07 3.26 -7.29
CA TYR A 92 10.25 3.86 -6.23
C TYR A 92 8.96 4.55 -6.71
N ASP A 93 8.69 4.58 -8.03
CA ASP A 93 7.41 5.04 -8.59
C ASP A 93 6.33 3.96 -8.49
N GLY A 94 5.15 4.22 -9.05
CA GLY A 94 4.10 3.25 -9.31
C GLY A 94 2.84 3.45 -8.47
N TYR A 95 2.75 4.54 -7.71
CA TYR A 95 1.51 5.00 -7.12
C TYR A 95 1.01 6.20 -7.92
N TYR A 96 -0.24 6.14 -8.36
CA TYR A 96 -0.81 7.15 -9.26
C TYR A 96 -2.13 7.67 -8.70
N PHE A 97 -2.28 8.99 -8.66
CA PHE A 97 -3.52 9.67 -8.35
C PHE A 97 -3.86 10.65 -9.46
N GLU A 98 -5.16 10.76 -9.84
CA GLU A 98 -5.59 11.64 -10.94
C GLU A 98 -5.19 13.10 -10.72
N GLU A 99 -5.22 13.56 -9.48
CA GLU A 99 -4.97 14.97 -9.12
C GLU A 99 -3.51 15.40 -9.30
N VAL A 100 -2.58 14.45 -9.27
CA VAL A 100 -1.15 14.78 -9.18
C VAL A 100 -0.24 13.91 -10.05
N GLY A 101 -0.75 12.81 -10.59
CA GLY A 101 0.03 11.82 -11.32
C GLY A 101 0.83 10.89 -10.41
N SER A 102 2.08 10.60 -10.78
CA SER A 102 2.96 9.71 -10.04
C SER A 102 3.38 10.25 -8.69
N ILE A 103 3.30 9.39 -7.67
CA ILE A 103 3.76 9.64 -6.31
C ILE A 103 4.78 8.59 -5.92
N TYR A 104 5.88 9.02 -5.33
CA TYR A 104 7.03 8.21 -4.92
C TYR A 104 7.11 8.07 -3.40
N SER A 105 7.57 6.92 -2.92
CA SER A 105 7.82 6.68 -1.49
C SER A 105 8.88 7.66 -0.95
N PRO A 106 8.54 8.56 -0.01
CA PRO A 106 9.49 9.54 0.51
C PRO A 106 10.70 8.89 1.18
N ARG A 107 10.47 7.83 1.94
CA ARG A 107 11.53 7.10 2.64
C ARG A 107 12.55 6.53 1.65
N SER A 108 12.08 5.84 0.63
CA SER A 108 12.93 5.15 -0.34
C SER A 108 13.74 6.14 -1.19
N VAL A 109 13.09 7.22 -1.65
CA VAL A 109 13.77 8.30 -2.37
C VAL A 109 14.87 8.95 -1.51
N ILE A 110 14.55 9.35 -0.27
CA ILE A 110 15.54 9.99 0.61
C ILE A 110 16.69 9.03 0.95
N ARG A 111 16.40 7.76 1.24
CA ARG A 111 17.44 6.78 1.57
C ARG A 111 18.35 6.47 0.39
N SER A 112 17.81 6.36 -0.84
CA SER A 112 18.63 6.15 -2.04
C SER A 112 19.60 7.32 -2.27
N ILE A 113 19.13 8.57 -2.09
CA ILE A 113 19.96 9.76 -2.18
C ILE A 113 21.07 9.78 -1.12
N GLN A 114 20.71 9.50 0.13
CA GLN A 114 21.67 9.47 1.25
C GLN A 114 22.76 8.41 1.06
N MET A 115 22.37 7.23 0.58
CA MET A 115 23.27 6.10 0.39
C MET A 115 23.95 6.08 -0.98
N LYS A 116 23.56 6.99 -1.90
CA LYS A 116 24.02 7.02 -3.30
C LYS A 116 23.85 5.68 -4.00
N LYS A 117 22.76 4.98 -3.70
CA LYS A 117 22.50 3.62 -4.19
C LYS A 117 20.99 3.36 -4.27
N PHE A 118 20.56 2.74 -5.36
CA PHE A 118 19.21 2.16 -5.49
C PHE A 118 19.21 0.78 -4.81
N ASN A 119 18.27 0.58 -3.90
CA ASN A 119 18.13 -0.67 -3.16
C ASN A 119 16.74 -0.75 -2.54
N ASN A 120 16.39 -1.89 -1.94
CA ASN A 120 15.19 -2.02 -1.14
C ASN A 120 15.39 -1.33 0.22
N TYR A 121 14.62 -0.27 0.46
CA TYR A 121 14.55 0.48 1.73
C TYR A 121 13.20 0.32 2.44
N TRP A 122 12.23 -0.31 1.78
CA TRP A 122 10.92 -0.60 2.34
C TRP A 122 11.01 -1.58 3.51
N ASN A 123 11.85 -2.59 3.36
CA ASN A 123 11.96 -3.80 4.19
C ASN A 123 12.66 -3.59 5.57
N GLN A 124 12.91 -2.38 6.03
CA GLN A 124 13.53 -2.16 7.35
C GLN A 124 12.53 -2.20 8.51
N THR A 125 11.29 -2.59 8.27
CA THR A 125 10.25 -2.75 9.27
C THR A 125 9.46 -4.02 8.94
N GLU A 126 9.39 -4.99 9.80
CA GLU A 126 8.58 -6.24 9.90
C GLU A 126 7.48 -6.55 8.83
N THR A 127 7.45 -5.82 7.73
CA THR A 127 6.37 -5.80 6.73
C THR A 127 6.34 -7.04 5.83
N PHE A 128 7.46 -7.73 5.67
CA PHE A 128 7.56 -8.95 4.87
C PHE A 128 6.68 -10.10 5.41
N GLU A 129 6.63 -10.28 6.72
CA GLU A 129 5.79 -11.31 7.34
C GLU A 129 4.30 -11.01 7.14
N ALA A 130 3.92 -9.73 7.14
CA ALA A 130 2.54 -9.32 6.88
C ALA A 130 2.11 -9.65 5.44
N LEU A 131 2.94 -9.30 4.43
CA LEU A 131 2.63 -9.64 3.04
C LEU A 131 2.46 -11.16 2.86
N ARG A 132 3.38 -11.94 3.44
CA ARG A 132 3.30 -13.40 3.38
C ARG A 132 2.00 -13.93 3.99
N LEU A 133 1.59 -13.41 5.14
CA LEU A 133 0.35 -13.81 5.79
C LEU A 133 -0.85 -13.67 4.84
N TYR A 134 -0.93 -12.55 4.11
CA TYR A 134 -2.05 -12.27 3.21
C TYR A 134 -2.00 -13.10 1.92
N ILE A 135 -0.83 -13.28 1.31
CA ILE A 135 -0.73 -14.11 0.09
C ILE A 135 -0.87 -15.60 0.37
N ASP A 136 -0.58 -16.05 1.60
CA ASP A 136 -0.80 -17.44 2.03
C ASP A 136 -2.27 -17.73 2.41
N MET A 137 -3.14 -16.71 2.44
CA MET A 137 -4.59 -16.91 2.57
C MET A 137 -5.08 -17.66 1.33
N ASN A 138 -5.57 -18.86 1.52
CA ASN A 138 -5.90 -19.80 0.42
C ASN A 138 -7.23 -19.46 -0.30
N PHE A 139 -7.39 -18.17 -0.75
CA PHE A 139 -8.51 -17.79 -1.59
C PHE A 139 -8.29 -18.28 -3.02
N GLU A 140 -9.36 -18.80 -3.65
CA GLU A 140 -9.30 -19.28 -5.04
C GLU A 140 -8.85 -18.19 -6.00
N GLY A 141 -7.81 -18.47 -6.78
CA GLY A 141 -7.24 -17.57 -7.77
C GLY A 141 -6.28 -16.50 -7.22
N LEU A 142 -6.10 -16.37 -5.90
CA LEU A 142 -5.21 -15.36 -5.33
C LEU A 142 -3.73 -15.61 -5.70
N LYS A 143 -3.32 -16.86 -5.67
CA LYS A 143 -1.95 -17.25 -6.02
C LYS A 143 -1.63 -16.97 -7.48
N GLU A 144 -2.52 -17.34 -8.36
CA GLU A 144 -2.43 -17.10 -9.80
C GLU A 144 -2.33 -15.61 -10.09
N ASP A 145 -3.17 -14.79 -9.45
CA ASP A 145 -3.15 -13.33 -9.60
C ASP A 145 -1.82 -12.72 -9.14
N VAL A 146 -1.29 -13.16 -7.99
CA VAL A 146 0.02 -12.70 -7.50
C VAL A 146 1.13 -13.07 -8.48
N LEU A 147 1.13 -14.28 -9.02
CA LEU A 147 2.13 -14.72 -10.00
C LEU A 147 2.03 -13.94 -11.32
N SER A 148 0.81 -13.71 -11.81
CA SER A 148 0.56 -12.87 -12.98
C SER A 148 1.08 -11.44 -12.77
N MET A 149 0.81 -10.83 -11.60
CA MET A 149 1.36 -9.50 -11.28
C MET A 149 2.89 -9.50 -11.16
N MET A 150 3.50 -10.55 -10.64
CA MET A 150 4.97 -10.70 -10.61
C MET A 150 5.55 -10.85 -12.02
N ALA A 151 4.78 -11.38 -12.98
CA ALA A 151 5.13 -11.41 -14.41
C ALA A 151 4.92 -10.07 -15.12
N GLY A 152 4.29 -9.09 -14.47
CA GLY A 152 4.04 -7.73 -14.97
C GLY A 152 2.64 -7.52 -15.52
N GLU A 153 1.71 -8.44 -15.27
CA GLU A 153 0.30 -8.30 -15.67
C GLU A 153 -0.45 -7.41 -14.65
N ARG A 154 -1.62 -6.93 -15.06
CA ARG A 154 -2.57 -6.19 -14.23
C ARG A 154 -3.80 -7.04 -13.99
N ILE A 155 -4.31 -7.05 -12.76
CA ILE A 155 -5.46 -7.86 -12.34
C ILE A 155 -6.62 -6.94 -12.01
N THR A 156 -7.74 -7.08 -12.71
CA THR A 156 -8.96 -6.34 -12.41
C THR A 156 -9.59 -6.85 -11.11
N ILE A 157 -9.93 -5.94 -10.20
CA ILE A 157 -10.54 -6.25 -8.90
C ILE A 157 -11.79 -5.39 -8.64
N ASN A 158 -12.63 -5.87 -7.74
CA ASN A 158 -13.76 -5.10 -7.21
C ASN A 158 -13.45 -4.61 -5.79
N THR A 159 -13.15 -3.32 -5.66
CA THR A 159 -12.84 -2.69 -4.36
C THR A 159 -14.09 -2.34 -3.53
N GLY A 160 -15.30 -2.42 -4.12
CA GLY A 160 -16.53 -1.93 -3.50
C GLY A 160 -17.03 -2.76 -2.32
N ASN A 161 -16.58 -4.01 -2.18
CA ASN A 161 -17.00 -4.92 -1.11
C ASN A 161 -16.03 -4.95 0.07
N PHE A 162 -14.89 -4.28 -0.03
CA PHE A 162 -13.88 -4.29 1.02
C PHE A 162 -14.39 -3.68 2.31
N ALA A 163 -14.39 -4.47 3.40
CA ALA A 163 -14.96 -4.07 4.68
C ALA A 163 -14.05 -3.17 5.53
N ASN A 164 -12.92 -2.70 4.99
CA ASN A 164 -11.93 -1.86 5.67
C ASN A 164 -11.41 -2.46 6.99
N ASP A 165 -11.25 -3.78 7.05
CA ASP A 165 -10.63 -4.44 8.19
C ASP A 165 -9.57 -5.46 7.73
N MET A 166 -8.71 -5.89 8.68
CA MET A 166 -7.65 -6.85 8.41
C MET A 166 -8.08 -8.31 8.65
N ILE A 167 -9.35 -8.58 8.93
CA ILE A 167 -9.82 -9.87 9.47
C ILE A 167 -10.93 -10.47 8.61
N SER A 168 -11.86 -9.63 8.11
CA SER A 168 -13.05 -10.08 7.41
C SER A 168 -12.85 -10.02 5.90
N PHE A 169 -12.33 -11.08 5.31
CA PHE A 169 -12.18 -11.19 3.86
C PHE A 169 -13.23 -12.14 3.30
N ALA A 170 -14.03 -11.66 2.34
CA ALA A 170 -15.00 -12.48 1.61
C ALA A 170 -14.38 -13.20 0.40
N GLY A 171 -13.23 -12.71 -0.09
CA GLY A 171 -12.54 -13.26 -1.25
C GLY A 171 -11.20 -12.59 -1.54
N LYS A 172 -10.58 -12.99 -2.65
CA LYS A 172 -9.28 -12.48 -3.09
C LYS A 172 -9.26 -10.98 -3.33
N ASP A 173 -10.36 -10.41 -3.81
CA ASP A 173 -10.45 -8.97 -4.11
C ASP A 173 -10.30 -8.12 -2.85
N ASP A 174 -10.81 -8.61 -1.71
CA ASP A 174 -10.64 -7.92 -0.43
C ASP A 174 -9.19 -7.94 0.02
N VAL A 175 -8.49 -9.06 -0.15
CA VAL A 175 -7.05 -9.18 0.15
C VAL A 175 -6.23 -8.24 -0.74
N LEU A 176 -6.51 -8.25 -2.06
CA LEU A 176 -5.81 -7.37 -3.01
C LEU A 176 -6.09 -5.90 -2.72
N THR A 177 -7.32 -5.54 -2.33
CA THR A 177 -7.68 -4.18 -1.92
C THR A 177 -6.92 -3.77 -0.65
N LEU A 178 -6.83 -4.65 0.34
CA LEU A 178 -6.01 -4.41 1.52
C LEU A 178 -4.55 -4.15 1.15
N LEU A 179 -3.97 -4.95 0.25
CA LEU A 179 -2.59 -4.77 -0.21
C LEU A 179 -2.37 -3.43 -0.93
N VAL A 180 -3.40 -2.87 -1.60
CA VAL A 180 -3.35 -1.48 -2.11
C VAL A 180 -3.24 -0.49 -0.95
N HIS A 181 -4.10 -0.59 0.07
CA HIS A 181 -4.05 0.31 1.23
C HIS A 181 -2.74 0.23 2.00
N LEU A 182 -2.13 -0.96 2.07
CA LEU A 182 -0.84 -1.17 2.71
C LEU A 182 0.36 -0.74 1.83
N GLY A 183 0.13 -0.36 0.57
CA GLY A 183 1.16 0.08 -0.37
C GLY A 183 1.95 -1.06 -1.04
N TYR A 184 1.50 -2.31 -0.93
CA TYR A 184 2.10 -3.44 -1.67
C TYR A 184 1.64 -3.54 -3.12
N LEU A 185 0.52 -2.90 -3.46
CA LEU A 185 0.01 -2.84 -4.83
C LEU A 185 -0.27 -1.38 -5.22
N GLY A 186 -0.02 -1.06 -6.49
CA GLY A 186 -0.58 0.10 -7.16
C GLY A 186 -1.99 -0.19 -7.64
N TYR A 187 -2.81 0.85 -7.76
CA TYR A 187 -4.16 0.77 -8.30
C TYR A 187 -4.31 1.72 -9.49
N ASP A 188 -4.87 1.20 -10.57
CA ASP A 188 -5.22 1.96 -11.75
C ASP A 188 -6.74 2.21 -11.74
N PHE A 189 -7.14 3.46 -11.60
CA PHE A 189 -8.54 3.87 -11.44
C PHE A 189 -9.35 3.71 -12.73
N GLU A 190 -8.72 3.85 -13.90
CA GLU A 190 -9.39 3.75 -15.20
C GLU A 190 -9.72 2.29 -15.51
N SER A 191 -8.74 1.40 -15.39
CA SER A 191 -8.91 -0.04 -15.66
C SER A 191 -9.43 -0.83 -14.46
N LYS A 192 -9.54 -0.20 -13.26
CA LYS A 192 -9.90 -0.85 -11.99
C LYS A 192 -9.03 -2.08 -11.71
N SER A 193 -7.73 -1.94 -11.93
CA SER A 193 -6.79 -3.04 -11.82
C SER A 193 -5.66 -2.73 -10.84
N VAL A 194 -5.14 -3.79 -10.24
CA VAL A 194 -3.97 -3.75 -9.37
C VAL A 194 -2.74 -4.31 -10.06
N PHE A 195 -1.59 -3.86 -9.62
CA PHE A 195 -0.29 -4.29 -10.14
C PHE A 195 0.81 -4.06 -9.11
N ILE A 196 1.95 -4.74 -9.25
CA ILE A 196 3.13 -4.50 -8.42
C ILE A 196 3.80 -3.21 -8.91
N PRO A 197 3.91 -2.16 -8.05
CA PRO A 197 4.21 -0.81 -8.51
C PRO A 197 5.64 -0.61 -9.01
N ASN A 198 6.64 -1.27 -8.41
CA ASN A 198 8.05 -0.98 -8.68
C ASN A 198 8.98 -2.13 -8.27
N TYR A 199 10.28 -1.99 -8.53
CA TYR A 199 11.28 -3.01 -8.22
C TYR A 199 11.44 -3.25 -6.71
N GLU A 200 11.30 -2.23 -5.89
CA GLU A 200 11.40 -2.35 -4.44
C GLU A 200 10.33 -3.30 -3.91
N ILE A 201 9.08 -3.05 -4.26
CA ILE A 201 7.94 -3.89 -3.85
C ILE A 201 7.97 -5.27 -4.52
N ARG A 202 8.42 -5.33 -5.78
CA ARG A 202 8.57 -6.62 -6.47
C ARG A 202 9.55 -7.54 -5.72
N ASN A 203 10.62 -7.00 -5.16
CA ASN A 203 11.56 -7.78 -4.34
C ASN A 203 10.89 -8.33 -3.07
N GLU A 204 9.94 -7.59 -2.47
CA GLU A 204 9.17 -8.09 -1.33
C GLU A 204 8.32 -9.31 -1.70
N TYR A 205 7.65 -9.27 -2.86
CA TYR A 205 6.91 -10.43 -3.36
C TYR A 205 7.84 -11.62 -3.64
N VAL A 206 8.98 -11.41 -4.29
CA VAL A 206 9.98 -12.48 -4.52
C VAL A 206 10.42 -13.10 -3.20
N ASN A 207 10.71 -12.29 -2.17
CA ASN A 207 11.09 -12.79 -0.86
C ASN A 207 9.94 -13.55 -0.18
N ALA A 208 8.70 -13.02 -0.23
CA ALA A 208 7.53 -13.65 0.35
C ALA A 208 7.25 -15.03 -0.26
N VAL A 209 7.29 -15.11 -1.58
CA VAL A 209 7.05 -16.35 -2.33
C VAL A 209 8.17 -17.37 -2.16
N SER A 210 9.43 -16.94 -1.99
CA SER A 210 10.58 -17.84 -1.85
C SER A 210 10.61 -18.63 -0.53
N VAL A 211 9.98 -18.12 0.52
CA VAL A 211 9.92 -18.74 1.85
C VAL A 211 8.64 -19.59 2.03
N SER A 212 7.64 -19.40 1.17
CA SER A 212 6.40 -20.17 1.16
C SER A 212 6.55 -21.50 0.41
N GLU A 213 5.52 -22.34 0.41
CA GLU A 213 5.46 -23.61 -0.36
C GLU A 213 5.55 -23.42 -1.91
N TRP A 214 5.76 -22.20 -2.38
CA TRP A 214 5.87 -21.80 -3.79
C TRP A 214 7.31 -21.87 -4.34
N GLY A 215 8.22 -22.56 -3.64
CA GLY A 215 9.67 -22.53 -3.90
C GLY A 215 10.12 -22.91 -5.33
N GLU A 216 9.34 -23.68 -6.09
CA GLU A 216 9.68 -24.01 -7.49
C GLU A 216 9.38 -22.83 -8.44
N VAL A 217 8.28 -22.11 -8.20
CA VAL A 217 7.87 -20.95 -9.01
C VAL A 217 8.79 -19.76 -8.78
N SER A 218 9.20 -19.56 -7.53
CA SER A 218 10.17 -18.53 -7.14
C SER A 218 11.51 -18.69 -7.86
N LYS A 219 12.02 -19.92 -8.00
CA LYS A 219 13.26 -20.22 -8.73
C LYS A 219 13.14 -19.89 -10.22
N ALA A 220 11.98 -20.15 -10.82
CA ALA A 220 11.72 -19.85 -12.24
C ALA A 220 11.68 -18.33 -12.48
N LEU A 221 11.02 -17.55 -11.61
CA LEU A 221 10.95 -16.10 -11.72
C LEU A 221 12.29 -15.43 -11.49
N ALA A 222 13.09 -15.87 -10.50
CA ALA A 222 14.45 -15.37 -10.28
C ALA A 222 15.39 -15.62 -11.46
N SER A 223 15.19 -16.71 -12.19
CA SER A 223 15.98 -17.03 -13.41
C SER A 223 15.62 -16.14 -14.60
N CYS A 224 14.36 -15.70 -14.72
CA CYS A 224 13.92 -14.76 -15.76
C CYS A 224 14.45 -13.34 -15.56
N ASP A 225 14.55 -12.88 -14.30
CA ASP A 225 15.08 -11.55 -13.98
C ASP A 225 16.57 -11.41 -14.24
N ASN A 226 17.33 -12.47 -14.01
CA ASN A 226 18.77 -12.47 -14.32
C ASN A 226 19.05 -12.39 -15.83
N LYS A 227 18.16 -12.88 -16.68
CA LYS A 227 18.27 -12.75 -18.14
C LYS A 227 17.97 -11.33 -18.64
N LYS A 228 16.99 -10.63 -18.04
CA LYS A 228 16.64 -9.24 -18.43
C LYS A 228 17.66 -8.19 -17.96
N ARG A 229 18.55 -8.52 -17.01
CA ARG A 229 19.62 -7.63 -16.54
C ARG A 229 20.93 -7.78 -17.32
N THR A 230 21.04 -8.78 -18.19
CA THR A 230 22.24 -9.08 -18.99
C THR A 230 22.07 -8.75 -20.48
N GLU A 231 20.89 -8.29 -20.91
CA GLU A 231 20.60 -7.68 -22.22
C GLU A 231 20.46 -6.14 -22.08
#